data_e1e4771b44b6b4104af9403225eaa6b2
#
_entry.id   e1e4771b44b6b4104af9403225eaa6b2
#
_cell.length_a   1.000
_cell.length_b   1.000
_cell.length_c   1.000
_cell.angle_alpha   90.00
_cell.angle_beta   90.00
_cell.angle_gamma   90.00
#
_symmetry.space_group_name_H-M   'P 1'
#
loop_
_entity.id
_entity.type
_entity.pdbx_description
1 polymer ?
#
loop_
_entity_poly.entity_id
_entity_poly.type
_entity_poly.pdbx_seq_one_letter_code
_entity_poly.pdbx_strand_id
1 'polypeptide(L)'
;MKITTLLAAVSATILLIWSAAAETLVYQGTRGIGTGKHIVFIANDHEYRSEETCPALAKILAKRHGFRCTVIFGLDENGAIKGGGRNMPGMEALKDADLLFFYARFMNLTDEQVGFLVDYFERGGPVVGVRTSTHGFNGQKGKWAKLNYNYTGDDYFGGLGEQIFGNTWHKERGQSHYGSNHVMGCRITPDATAAAHPILMGVESIHAYSGAYKSQPPADATPLLDVQVLNTFHASDDLNTDKPVVNAGWSRDSYIAPSGAKKNARVVYASYGASEDLLSEDGRRFLINACIWAGGWENKIKQNLNVSIVGKFTPSAYNNGVGLAGVKPLDLAGWNSQIMPANAEIGGLSDPEKVKKLARVIKNRPELRARIATEYPELFAKGGLLEGF
;
A
#
# COMPACT_ATOMS: atom_id res chain seq x y z
N MET A 1 -12.38 -75.45 -26.78
CA MET A 1 -11.43 -74.71 -25.96
C MET A 1 -11.56 -73.25 -26.33
N LYS A 2 -12.33 -72.49 -25.56
CA LYS A 2 -12.59 -71.04 -25.77
C LYS A 2 -11.82 -70.29 -24.74
N ILE A 3 -10.85 -69.50 -25.16
CA ILE A 3 -10.04 -68.61 -24.35
C ILE A 3 -10.80 -67.28 -24.24
N THR A 4 -11.29 -66.98 -23.06
CA THR A 4 -11.96 -65.69 -22.77
C THR A 4 -10.92 -64.71 -22.26
N THR A 5 -10.58 -63.69 -23.02
CA THR A 5 -9.66 -62.64 -22.67
C THR A 5 -10.41 -61.61 -21.79
N LEU A 6 -10.03 -61.46 -20.54
CA LEU A 6 -10.56 -60.46 -19.64
C LEU A 6 -9.77 -59.15 -19.85
N LEU A 7 -10.42 -58.12 -20.40
CA LEU A 7 -9.90 -56.75 -20.47
C LEU A 7 -10.21 -56.08 -19.13
N ALA A 8 -9.20 -55.85 -18.33
CA ALA A 8 -9.28 -55.00 -17.13
C ALA A 8 -9.16 -53.52 -17.57
N ALA A 9 -10.25 -52.82 -17.51
CA ALA A 9 -10.26 -51.35 -17.67
C ALA A 9 -9.71 -50.70 -16.40
N VAL A 10 -8.50 -50.18 -16.47
CA VAL A 10 -7.94 -49.31 -15.42
C VAL A 10 -8.48 -47.90 -15.64
N SER A 11 -9.51 -47.53 -14.89
CA SER A 11 -9.96 -46.15 -14.82
C SER A 11 -8.95 -45.33 -14.00
N ALA A 12 -8.07 -44.63 -14.70
CA ALA A 12 -7.23 -43.60 -14.08
C ALA A 12 -8.11 -42.39 -13.77
N THR A 13 -8.59 -42.28 -12.53
CA THR A 13 -9.19 -41.08 -12.01
C THR A 13 -8.08 -40.05 -11.82
N ILE A 14 -7.88 -39.20 -12.82
CA ILE A 14 -7.03 -38.00 -12.68
C ILE A 14 -7.78 -37.09 -11.67
N LEU A 15 -7.41 -37.16 -10.43
CA LEU A 15 -7.68 -36.12 -9.45
C LEU A 15 -6.95 -34.87 -9.96
N LEU A 16 -7.68 -34.01 -10.68
CA LEU A 16 -7.31 -32.61 -10.83
C LEU A 16 -7.33 -32.01 -9.43
N ILE A 17 -6.19 -32.07 -8.76
CA ILE A 17 -5.91 -31.16 -7.66
C ILE A 17 -5.87 -29.79 -8.34
N TRP A 18 -7.00 -29.11 -8.37
CA TRP A 18 -7.01 -27.67 -8.47
C TRP A 18 -6.30 -27.18 -7.19
N SER A 19 -4.98 -27.10 -7.27
CA SER A 19 -4.27 -26.13 -6.48
C SER A 19 -4.98 -24.81 -6.82
N ALA A 20 -5.74 -24.28 -5.89
CA ALA A 20 -6.12 -22.88 -5.91
C ALA A 20 -4.78 -22.12 -5.90
N ALA A 21 -4.17 -21.97 -7.08
CA ALA A 21 -3.10 -21.01 -7.27
C ALA A 21 -3.70 -19.74 -6.71
N ALA A 22 -3.15 -19.27 -5.62
CA ALA A 22 -3.59 -18.07 -4.96
C ALA A 22 -3.76 -17.04 -6.08
N GLU A 23 -4.94 -16.42 -6.16
CA GLU A 23 -5.27 -15.45 -7.19
C GLU A 23 -4.43 -14.20 -6.97
N THR A 24 -3.13 -14.32 -7.21
CA THR A 24 -2.16 -13.24 -7.09
C THR A 24 -2.19 -12.43 -8.37
N LEU A 25 -2.35 -11.14 -8.21
CA LEU A 25 -2.29 -10.21 -9.34
C LEU A 25 -0.84 -9.99 -9.76
N VAL A 26 -0.50 -10.31 -11.01
CA VAL A 26 0.84 -10.12 -11.56
C VAL A 26 0.80 -9.21 -12.78
N TYR A 27 1.61 -8.16 -12.76
CA TYR A 27 1.91 -7.34 -13.94
C TYR A 27 3.33 -7.66 -14.42
N GLN A 28 3.43 -8.24 -15.61
CA GLN A 28 4.70 -8.62 -16.20
C GLN A 28 5.20 -7.54 -17.14
N GLY A 29 6.21 -6.80 -16.72
CA GLY A 29 6.96 -5.90 -17.60
C GLY A 29 7.92 -6.66 -18.51
N THR A 30 8.21 -6.10 -19.68
CA THR A 30 9.02 -6.78 -20.71
C THR A 30 10.31 -6.06 -21.05
N ARG A 31 10.36 -4.73 -20.87
CA ARG A 31 11.53 -3.91 -21.24
C ARG A 31 11.66 -2.72 -20.30
N GLY A 32 12.85 -2.47 -19.84
CA GLY A 32 13.16 -1.31 -19.00
C GLY A 32 14.25 -1.61 -17.98
N ILE A 33 14.42 -0.68 -17.05
CA ILE A 33 15.44 -0.76 -15.98
C ILE A 33 15.21 -1.94 -15.04
N GLY A 34 13.97 -2.41 -14.92
CA GLY A 34 13.55 -3.50 -14.04
C GLY A 34 13.46 -4.87 -14.73
N THR A 35 13.96 -5.01 -15.97
CA THR A 35 13.93 -6.30 -16.66
C THR A 35 14.65 -7.38 -15.84
N GLY A 36 13.94 -8.49 -15.56
CA GLY A 36 14.46 -9.58 -14.72
C GLY A 36 14.41 -9.31 -13.22
N LYS A 37 13.81 -8.19 -12.78
CA LYS A 37 13.65 -7.80 -11.37
C LYS A 37 12.21 -7.96 -10.91
N HIS A 38 12.04 -8.41 -9.68
CA HIS A 38 10.74 -8.72 -9.09
C HIS A 38 10.45 -7.83 -7.87
N ILE A 39 9.37 -7.09 -7.95
CA ILE A 39 8.85 -6.29 -6.83
C ILE A 39 7.56 -6.95 -6.34
N VAL A 40 7.50 -7.25 -5.05
CA VAL A 40 6.28 -7.73 -4.40
C VAL A 40 5.64 -6.58 -3.63
N PHE A 41 4.33 -6.43 -3.80
CA PHE A 41 3.50 -5.46 -3.09
C PHE A 41 2.62 -6.19 -2.09
N ILE A 42 2.63 -5.78 -0.85
CA ILE A 42 1.64 -6.15 0.16
C ILE A 42 0.61 -5.03 0.26
N ALA A 43 -0.63 -5.35 -0.09
CA ALA A 43 -1.78 -4.44 -0.09
C ALA A 43 -2.81 -4.91 0.94
N ASN A 44 -2.66 -4.50 2.21
CA ASN A 44 -3.54 -4.93 3.29
C ASN A 44 -3.86 -3.81 4.31
N ASP A 45 -4.00 -2.59 3.81
CA ASP A 45 -4.53 -1.47 4.60
C ASP A 45 -6.04 -1.36 4.39
N HIS A 46 -6.80 -1.08 5.44
CA HIS A 46 -8.26 -0.97 5.40
C HIS A 46 -8.77 0.47 5.59
N GLU A 47 -7.88 1.45 5.43
CA GLU A 47 -8.21 2.87 5.61
C GLU A 47 -7.83 3.71 4.40
N TYR A 48 -6.63 3.53 3.85
CA TYR A 48 -6.05 4.42 2.84
C TYR A 48 -5.97 3.83 1.44
N ARG A 49 -6.71 2.76 1.16
CA ARG A 49 -6.85 2.19 -0.18
C ARG A 49 -5.57 1.59 -0.75
N SER A 50 -4.87 0.78 0.04
CA SER A 50 -3.72 0.02 -0.45
C SER A 50 -4.05 -0.84 -1.68
N GLU A 51 -5.30 -1.32 -1.75
CA GLU A 51 -5.84 -2.11 -2.85
C GLU A 51 -5.98 -1.32 -4.16
N GLU A 52 -5.89 0.00 -4.11
CA GLU A 52 -5.84 0.89 -5.28
C GLU A 52 -4.42 1.39 -5.52
N THR A 53 -3.71 1.82 -4.46
CA THR A 53 -2.34 2.34 -4.55
C THR A 53 -1.37 1.32 -5.12
N CYS A 54 -1.36 0.10 -4.55
CA CYS A 54 -0.38 -0.92 -4.93
C CYS A 54 -0.53 -1.36 -6.39
N PRO A 55 -1.73 -1.70 -6.91
CA PRO A 55 -1.89 -2.02 -8.33
C PRO A 55 -1.52 -0.85 -9.27
N ALA A 56 -1.83 0.40 -8.89
CA ALA A 56 -1.50 1.56 -9.71
C ALA A 56 0.02 1.73 -9.85
N LEU A 57 0.78 1.67 -8.75
CA LEU A 57 2.24 1.73 -8.77
C LEU A 57 2.85 0.51 -9.46
N ALA A 58 2.31 -0.69 -9.22
CA ALA A 58 2.76 -1.92 -9.86
C ALA A 58 2.62 -1.86 -11.39
N LYS A 59 1.49 -1.32 -11.90
CA LYS A 59 1.30 -1.09 -13.34
C LYS A 59 2.33 -0.13 -13.92
N ILE A 60 2.63 0.97 -13.21
CA ILE A 60 3.65 1.94 -13.66
C ILE A 60 5.02 1.26 -13.73
N LEU A 61 5.46 0.63 -12.64
CA LEU A 61 6.75 -0.06 -12.58
C LEU A 61 6.88 -1.15 -13.63
N ALA A 62 5.84 -1.95 -13.82
CA ALA A 62 5.86 -3.01 -14.83
C ALA A 62 5.82 -2.46 -16.26
N LYS A 63 4.83 -1.62 -16.60
CA LYS A 63 4.60 -1.18 -17.98
C LYS A 63 5.65 -0.18 -18.47
N ARG A 64 6.06 0.76 -17.58
CA ARG A 64 6.98 1.85 -17.97
C ARG A 64 8.45 1.47 -17.75
N HIS A 65 8.70 0.59 -16.75
CA HIS A 65 10.06 0.31 -16.30
C HIS A 65 10.48 -1.16 -16.40
N GLY A 66 9.58 -2.06 -16.80
CA GLY A 66 9.94 -3.45 -17.13
C GLY A 66 10.03 -4.41 -15.94
N PHE A 67 9.62 -4.01 -14.75
CA PHE A 67 9.60 -4.91 -13.59
C PHE A 67 8.54 -5.99 -13.70
N ARG A 68 8.78 -7.16 -13.12
CA ARG A 68 7.71 -8.07 -12.69
C ARG A 68 7.18 -7.52 -11.36
N CYS A 69 5.87 -7.31 -11.27
CA CYS A 69 5.22 -6.81 -10.06
C CYS A 69 4.12 -7.77 -9.63
N THR A 70 4.25 -8.37 -8.45
CA THR A 70 3.22 -9.21 -7.82
C THR A 70 2.52 -8.41 -6.74
N VAL A 71 1.20 -8.32 -6.78
CA VAL A 71 0.40 -7.64 -5.73
C VAL A 71 -0.37 -8.68 -4.94
N ILE A 72 -0.12 -8.72 -3.65
CA ILE A 72 -0.73 -9.64 -2.68
C ILE A 72 -1.72 -8.85 -1.82
N PHE A 73 -2.96 -9.33 -1.76
CA PHE A 73 -4.04 -8.68 -1.03
C PHE A 73 -4.45 -9.47 0.20
N GLY A 74 -4.97 -8.78 1.22
CA GLY A 74 -5.85 -9.43 2.18
C GLY A 74 -7.16 -9.83 1.49
N LEU A 75 -7.61 -11.06 1.70
CA LEU A 75 -8.84 -11.60 1.11
C LEU A 75 -9.84 -12.00 2.18
N ASP A 76 -11.13 -11.92 1.84
CA ASP A 76 -12.21 -12.53 2.60
C ASP A 76 -12.39 -14.02 2.25
N GLU A 77 -13.41 -14.65 2.85
CA GLU A 77 -13.73 -16.06 2.62
C GLU A 77 -14.21 -16.39 1.19
N ASN A 78 -14.61 -15.37 0.43
CA ASN A 78 -15.07 -15.51 -0.96
C ASN A 78 -13.94 -15.22 -1.98
N GLY A 79 -12.74 -14.92 -1.50
CA GLY A 79 -11.60 -14.54 -2.33
C GLY A 79 -11.67 -13.10 -2.85
N ALA A 80 -12.56 -12.27 -2.30
CA ALA A 80 -12.61 -10.86 -2.61
C ALA A 80 -11.61 -10.07 -1.77
N ILE A 81 -11.08 -8.99 -2.36
CA ILE A 81 -10.12 -8.10 -1.71
C ILE A 81 -10.76 -7.46 -0.48
N LYS A 82 -10.07 -7.58 0.65
CA LYS A 82 -10.50 -7.02 1.93
C LYS A 82 -9.30 -6.48 2.69
N GLY A 83 -9.17 -5.17 2.75
CA GLY A 83 -8.16 -4.50 3.57
C GLY A 83 -8.28 -4.92 5.04
N GLY A 84 -7.17 -5.20 5.71
CA GLY A 84 -7.13 -5.78 7.05
C GLY A 84 -7.52 -7.27 7.10
N GLY A 85 -7.65 -7.93 5.94
CA GLY A 85 -7.93 -9.37 5.85
C GLY A 85 -6.85 -10.20 6.54
N ARG A 86 -7.28 -11.35 7.09
CA ARG A 86 -6.40 -12.28 7.83
C ARG A 86 -5.78 -13.36 6.95
N ASN A 87 -6.17 -13.42 5.70
CA ASN A 87 -5.67 -14.37 4.72
C ASN A 87 -5.04 -13.61 3.55
N MET A 88 -3.77 -13.89 3.30
CA MET A 88 -2.98 -13.28 2.22
C MET A 88 -2.30 -14.39 1.40
N PRO A 89 -3.04 -15.08 0.54
CA PRO A 89 -2.44 -16.08 -0.34
C PRO A 89 -1.43 -15.42 -1.29
N GLY A 90 -0.37 -16.15 -1.66
CA GLY A 90 0.69 -15.64 -2.52
C GLY A 90 1.90 -15.04 -1.79
N MET A 91 1.91 -15.06 -0.44
CA MET A 91 3.06 -14.57 0.34
C MET A 91 4.38 -15.29 0.00
N GLU A 92 4.33 -16.50 -0.56
CA GLU A 92 5.50 -17.23 -1.05
C GLU A 92 6.27 -16.50 -2.16
N ALA A 93 5.65 -15.54 -2.86
CA ALA A 93 6.32 -14.68 -3.84
C ALA A 93 7.45 -13.83 -3.23
N LEU A 94 7.45 -13.66 -1.90
CA LEU A 94 8.54 -12.99 -1.18
C LEU A 94 9.86 -13.76 -1.25
N LYS A 95 9.86 -15.06 -1.57
CA LYS A 95 11.08 -15.87 -1.66
C LYS A 95 12.04 -15.38 -2.74
N ASP A 96 11.51 -14.91 -3.87
CA ASP A 96 12.27 -14.43 -5.03
C ASP A 96 12.13 -12.91 -5.27
N ALA A 97 11.55 -12.17 -4.34
CA ALA A 97 11.41 -10.73 -4.44
C ALA A 97 12.76 -10.01 -4.29
N ASP A 98 13.09 -9.12 -5.22
CA ASP A 98 14.22 -8.19 -5.14
C ASP A 98 13.88 -6.98 -4.25
N LEU A 99 12.60 -6.61 -4.15
CA LEU A 99 12.10 -5.48 -3.36
C LEU A 99 10.69 -5.77 -2.84
N LEU A 100 10.41 -5.35 -1.61
CA LEU A 100 9.08 -5.33 -1.03
C LEU A 100 8.54 -3.89 -0.99
N PHE A 101 7.33 -3.67 -1.53
CA PHE A 101 6.51 -2.50 -1.24
C PHE A 101 5.48 -2.90 -0.19
N PHE A 102 5.57 -2.35 1.00
CA PHE A 102 4.77 -2.76 2.15
C PHE A 102 3.72 -1.70 2.50
N TYR A 103 2.45 -2.05 2.34
CA TYR A 103 1.33 -1.17 2.66
C TYR A 103 0.25 -1.95 3.40
N ALA A 104 0.35 -2.00 4.71
CA ALA A 104 -0.53 -2.79 5.55
C ALA A 104 -0.89 -2.08 6.83
N ARG A 105 -2.03 -2.48 7.43
CA ARG A 105 -2.50 -1.98 8.72
C ARG A 105 -3.13 -3.10 9.51
N PHE A 106 -2.60 -3.31 10.74
CA PHE A 106 -3.15 -4.23 11.72
C PHE A 106 -3.36 -5.66 11.23
N MET A 107 -2.45 -6.17 10.39
CA MET A 107 -2.46 -7.56 9.95
C MET A 107 -2.39 -8.52 11.13
N ASN A 108 -3.12 -9.62 11.00
CA ASN A 108 -3.08 -10.77 11.89
C ASN A 108 -3.16 -12.03 11.03
N LEU A 109 -2.00 -12.53 10.61
CA LEU A 109 -1.87 -13.58 9.60
C LEU A 109 -1.56 -14.93 10.25
N THR A 110 -1.64 -16.01 9.46
CA THR A 110 -1.17 -17.35 9.88
C THR A 110 0.34 -17.35 10.08
N ASP A 111 0.82 -18.28 10.91
CA ASP A 111 2.27 -18.44 11.16
C ASP A 111 3.06 -18.70 9.86
N GLU A 112 2.50 -19.42 8.91
CA GLU A 112 3.10 -19.68 7.62
C GLU A 112 3.25 -18.39 6.80
N GLN A 113 2.20 -17.61 6.69
CA GLN A 113 2.21 -16.34 5.92
C GLN A 113 3.15 -15.31 6.55
N VAL A 114 3.16 -15.21 7.89
CA VAL A 114 4.14 -14.39 8.61
C VAL A 114 5.57 -14.90 8.36
N GLY A 115 5.75 -16.22 8.31
CA GLY A 115 7.05 -16.85 8.05
C GLY A 115 7.70 -16.34 6.76
N PHE A 116 6.96 -16.23 5.66
CA PHE A 116 7.51 -15.70 4.39
C PHE A 116 7.99 -14.25 4.53
N LEU A 117 7.27 -13.41 5.26
CA LEU A 117 7.67 -12.02 5.49
C LEU A 117 8.90 -11.93 6.40
N VAL A 118 8.93 -12.75 7.45
CA VAL A 118 10.09 -12.83 8.36
C VAL A 118 11.33 -13.29 7.61
N ASP A 119 11.24 -14.35 6.82
CA ASP A 119 12.35 -14.87 6.00
C ASP A 119 12.86 -13.79 5.02
N TYR A 120 11.94 -12.98 4.47
CA TYR A 120 12.32 -11.85 3.62
C TYR A 120 13.19 -10.85 4.37
N PHE A 121 12.82 -10.44 5.57
CA PHE A 121 13.61 -9.51 6.38
C PHE A 121 14.88 -10.16 6.93
N GLU A 122 14.85 -11.45 7.29
CA GLU A 122 16.04 -12.15 7.77
C GLU A 122 17.14 -12.25 6.71
N ARG A 123 16.78 -12.33 5.43
CA ARG A 123 17.81 -12.31 4.37
C ARG A 123 18.28 -10.90 3.97
N GLY A 124 17.79 -9.83 4.64
CA GLY A 124 18.16 -8.46 4.31
C GLY A 124 17.44 -7.91 3.08
N GLY A 125 16.16 -8.25 2.88
CA GLY A 125 15.36 -7.74 1.78
C GLY A 125 15.08 -6.23 1.93
N PRO A 126 15.31 -5.40 0.87
CA PRO A 126 15.02 -3.97 0.92
C PRO A 126 13.53 -3.68 0.87
N VAL A 127 13.09 -2.55 1.46
CA VAL A 127 11.67 -2.26 1.59
C VAL A 127 11.32 -0.78 1.41
N VAL A 128 10.18 -0.55 0.77
CA VAL A 128 9.49 0.75 0.76
C VAL A 128 8.19 0.61 1.53
N GLY A 129 7.99 1.43 2.56
CA GLY A 129 6.78 1.46 3.35
C GLY A 129 6.08 2.82 3.27
N VAL A 130 4.77 2.82 3.32
CA VAL A 130 3.97 4.04 3.31
C VAL A 130 2.94 4.05 4.43
N ARG A 131 2.64 5.22 4.96
CA ARG A 131 1.59 5.48 5.96
C ARG A 131 1.55 4.44 7.08
N THR A 132 0.53 3.60 7.07
CA THR A 132 0.20 2.59 8.09
C THR A 132 1.21 1.45 8.21
N SER A 133 2.23 1.42 7.36
CA SER A 133 3.33 0.43 7.46
C SER A 133 4.00 0.43 8.84
N THR A 134 4.02 1.58 9.53
CA THR A 134 4.53 1.71 10.91
C THR A 134 3.69 0.97 11.95
N HIS A 135 2.46 0.58 11.62
CA HIS A 135 1.57 -0.23 12.46
C HIS A 135 0.93 -1.36 11.65
N GLY A 136 1.75 -2.00 10.82
CA GLY A 136 1.33 -3.07 9.91
C GLY A 136 0.78 -4.31 10.62
N PHE A 137 1.22 -4.62 11.83
CA PHE A 137 0.75 -5.77 12.61
C PHE A 137 0.04 -5.38 13.90
N ASN A 138 -1.06 -6.10 14.21
CA ASN A 138 -1.76 -6.03 15.48
C ASN A 138 -2.51 -7.33 15.76
N GLY A 139 -2.39 -7.84 16.99
CA GLY A 139 -3.09 -9.05 17.44
C GLY A 139 -2.41 -10.36 17.03
N GLN A 140 -1.20 -10.31 16.47
CA GLN A 140 -0.36 -11.52 16.31
C GLN A 140 -0.07 -12.13 17.67
N LYS A 141 -0.05 -13.45 17.73
CA LYS A 141 0.16 -14.24 18.95
C LYS A 141 1.43 -15.11 18.88
N GLY A 142 1.74 -15.78 19.99
CA GLY A 142 2.85 -16.72 20.08
C GLY A 142 4.19 -16.06 19.74
N LYS A 143 5.04 -16.75 18.99
CA LYS A 143 6.38 -16.29 18.61
C LYS A 143 6.40 -15.00 17.78
N TRP A 144 5.27 -14.64 17.14
CA TRP A 144 5.14 -13.47 16.29
C TRP A 144 4.49 -12.26 17.01
N ALA A 145 4.14 -12.40 18.30
CA ALA A 145 3.54 -11.30 19.08
C ALA A 145 4.41 -10.03 19.08
N LYS A 146 5.72 -10.19 18.99
CA LYS A 146 6.68 -9.09 18.95
C LYS A 146 6.63 -8.23 17.68
N LEU A 147 5.96 -8.69 16.61
CA LEU A 147 5.78 -7.90 15.38
C LEU A 147 4.69 -6.84 15.53
N ASN A 148 3.82 -6.94 16.55
CA ASN A 148 2.75 -5.97 16.77
C ASN A 148 3.30 -4.56 17.04
N TYR A 149 2.65 -3.57 16.46
CA TYR A 149 3.05 -2.15 16.56
C TYR A 149 3.16 -1.62 18.00
N ASN A 150 2.41 -2.21 18.91
CA ASN A 150 2.34 -1.84 20.32
C ASN A 150 3.12 -2.79 21.24
N TYR A 151 4.02 -3.58 20.68
CA TYR A 151 4.88 -4.47 21.47
C TYR A 151 5.86 -3.65 22.32
N THR A 152 5.95 -3.97 23.60
CA THR A 152 6.75 -3.21 24.60
C THR A 152 7.94 -4.00 25.14
N GLY A 153 8.19 -5.22 24.63
CA GLY A 153 9.38 -5.99 25.04
C GLY A 153 10.66 -5.38 24.49
N ASP A 154 11.72 -5.40 25.28
CA ASP A 154 13.02 -4.80 24.94
C ASP A 154 13.68 -5.43 23.71
N ASP A 155 13.36 -6.69 23.42
CA ASP A 155 13.93 -7.44 22.32
C ASP A 155 13.45 -6.96 20.93
N TYR A 156 12.26 -6.32 20.84
CA TYR A 156 11.71 -5.83 19.57
C TYR A 156 10.69 -4.69 19.78
N PHE A 157 11.00 -3.73 20.64
CA PHE A 157 10.10 -2.62 21.00
C PHE A 157 9.50 -1.93 19.77
N GLY A 158 8.19 -1.63 19.81
CA GLY A 158 7.46 -0.97 18.74
C GLY A 158 7.18 -1.86 17.52
N GLY A 159 7.55 -3.14 17.61
CA GLY A 159 7.29 -4.14 16.60
C GLY A 159 7.95 -3.88 15.25
N LEU A 160 7.40 -4.50 14.21
CA LEU A 160 7.96 -4.43 12.86
C LEU A 160 8.08 -2.97 12.37
N GLY A 161 7.12 -2.11 12.69
CA GLY A 161 7.13 -0.72 12.26
C GLY A 161 8.35 0.05 12.77
N GLU A 162 8.62 -0.02 14.06
CA GLU A 162 9.77 0.65 14.68
C GLU A 162 11.10 0.08 14.17
N GLN A 163 11.20 -1.24 14.13
CA GLN A 163 12.46 -1.91 13.84
C GLN A 163 12.87 -1.81 12.36
N ILE A 164 11.91 -1.85 11.46
CA ILE A 164 12.15 -1.75 10.01
C ILE A 164 12.12 -0.29 9.55
N PHE A 165 11.00 0.42 9.79
CA PHE A 165 10.80 1.77 9.26
C PHE A 165 11.32 2.88 10.17
N GLY A 166 11.65 2.55 11.42
CA GLY A 166 12.17 3.51 12.40
C GLY A 166 11.10 4.33 13.12
N ASN A 167 9.84 3.91 13.01
CA ASN A 167 8.73 4.54 13.74
C ASN A 167 7.58 3.54 13.91
N THR A 168 6.75 3.79 14.93
CA THR A 168 5.55 3.01 15.21
C THR A 168 4.42 3.91 15.70
N TRP A 169 3.18 3.48 15.49
CA TRP A 169 1.97 4.17 15.97
C TRP A 169 1.78 3.93 17.46
N HIS A 170 2.78 4.31 18.23
CA HIS A 170 2.77 4.15 19.69
C HIS A 170 2.86 5.53 20.38
N LYS A 171 2.11 5.70 21.49
CA LYS A 171 2.07 6.98 22.22
C LYS A 171 3.45 7.52 22.61
N GLU A 172 4.40 6.64 22.88
CA GLU A 172 5.77 7.01 23.25
C GLU A 172 6.60 7.55 22.08
N ARG A 173 6.18 7.28 20.83
CA ARG A 173 6.83 7.81 19.62
C ARG A 173 6.18 9.08 19.10
N GLY A 174 5.07 9.51 19.66
CA GLY A 174 4.39 10.75 19.30
C GLY A 174 3.86 10.79 17.89
N GLN A 175 3.78 9.65 17.18
CA GLN A 175 3.20 9.60 15.86
C GLN A 175 1.69 9.91 15.94
N SER A 176 1.22 10.81 15.08
CA SER A 176 -0.17 11.23 15.03
C SER A 176 -0.54 11.71 13.62
N HIS A 177 -1.82 11.85 13.36
CA HIS A 177 -2.28 12.49 12.12
C HIS A 177 -1.80 13.94 12.02
N TYR A 178 -1.43 14.36 10.80
CA TYR A 178 -1.00 15.71 10.50
C TYR A 178 -1.66 16.20 9.22
N GLY A 179 -2.58 17.18 9.39
CA GLY A 179 -3.40 17.77 8.29
C GLY A 179 -4.58 16.89 8.03
N SER A 180 -4.88 15.83 7.96
CA SER A 180 -6.03 15.05 7.52
C SER A 180 -7.32 15.30 8.32
N ASN A 181 -8.03 14.35 8.73
CA ASN A 181 -9.41 14.41 9.26
C ASN A 181 -10.43 14.82 8.20
N HIS A 182 -10.14 14.51 6.93
CA HIS A 182 -11.03 14.77 5.79
C HIS A 182 -11.34 16.25 5.54
N VAL A 183 -10.55 17.16 6.10
CA VAL A 183 -10.78 18.62 6.00
C VAL A 183 -9.58 19.38 5.47
N MET A 184 -8.37 18.84 5.58
CA MET A 184 -7.13 19.53 5.18
C MET A 184 -6.21 18.57 4.45
N GLY A 185 -5.72 18.97 3.30
CA GLY A 185 -4.60 18.32 2.61
C GLY A 185 -3.26 18.76 3.17
N CYS A 186 -2.21 18.19 2.61
CA CYS A 186 -0.84 18.59 2.91
C CYS A 186 -0.07 18.91 1.64
N ARG A 187 0.84 19.87 1.74
CA ARG A 187 1.92 20.06 0.78
C ARG A 187 3.19 19.43 1.35
N ILE A 188 3.80 18.56 0.56
CA ILE A 188 5.02 17.86 0.91
C ILE A 188 6.10 18.29 -0.09
N THR A 189 7.26 18.69 0.41
CA THR A 189 8.39 19.16 -0.38
C THR A 189 9.65 18.40 -0.03
N PRO A 190 10.64 18.33 -0.94
CA PRO A 190 11.94 17.80 -0.59
C PRO A 190 12.56 18.51 0.60
N ASP A 191 13.17 17.75 1.52
CA ASP A 191 14.03 18.29 2.58
C ASP A 191 15.25 18.91 1.93
N ALA A 192 15.53 20.17 2.26
CA ALA A 192 16.61 20.94 1.65
C ALA A 192 18.01 20.33 1.90
N THR A 193 18.18 19.62 3.00
CA THR A 193 19.46 18.97 3.34
C THR A 193 19.73 17.71 2.52
N ALA A 194 18.68 17.14 1.91
CA ALA A 194 18.76 15.93 1.09
C ALA A 194 18.56 16.19 -0.40
N ALA A 195 18.59 17.44 -0.87
CA ALA A 195 18.26 17.83 -2.25
C ALA A 195 19.00 17.03 -3.34
N ALA A 196 20.21 16.54 -3.06
CA ALA A 196 20.99 15.71 -3.98
C ALA A 196 20.64 14.21 -3.93
N HIS A 197 19.71 13.79 -3.05
CA HIS A 197 19.39 12.38 -2.91
C HIS A 197 18.65 11.85 -4.15
N PRO A 198 19.05 10.70 -4.72
CA PRO A 198 18.47 10.20 -5.97
C PRO A 198 16.94 10.04 -5.95
N ILE A 199 16.36 9.70 -4.80
CA ILE A 199 14.89 9.57 -4.65
C ILE A 199 14.17 10.89 -4.97
N LEU A 200 14.79 12.03 -4.69
CA LEU A 200 14.21 13.35 -4.88
C LEU A 200 14.34 13.90 -6.31
N MET A 201 15.03 13.18 -7.18
CA MET A 201 15.24 13.64 -8.57
C MET A 201 13.91 13.84 -9.29
N GLY A 202 13.64 15.10 -9.70
CA GLY A 202 12.42 15.51 -10.38
C GLY A 202 11.19 15.66 -9.46
N VAL A 203 11.35 15.60 -8.15
CA VAL A 203 10.29 15.86 -7.16
C VAL A 203 10.40 17.32 -6.71
N GLU A 204 9.33 18.08 -6.84
CA GLU A 204 9.26 19.49 -6.44
C GLU A 204 8.22 19.71 -5.35
N SER A 205 6.99 19.25 -5.57
CA SER A 205 5.89 19.45 -4.64
C SER A 205 4.84 18.36 -4.76
N ILE A 206 4.57 17.67 -3.67
CA ILE A 206 3.57 16.60 -3.58
C ILE A 206 2.35 17.16 -2.88
N HIS A 207 1.17 16.97 -3.48
CA HIS A 207 -0.09 17.19 -2.79
C HIS A 207 -0.61 15.88 -2.23
N ALA A 208 -0.82 15.82 -0.92
CA ALA A 208 -1.40 14.67 -0.22
C ALA A 208 -2.80 15.01 0.30
N TYR A 209 -3.83 14.45 -0.35
CA TYR A 209 -5.23 14.58 0.08
C TYR A 209 -5.49 13.93 1.42
N SER A 210 -4.82 12.82 1.68
CA SER A 210 -4.97 12.06 2.92
C SER A 210 -4.23 12.69 4.10
N GLY A 211 -3.54 13.84 3.89
CA GLY A 211 -2.63 14.39 4.86
C GLY A 211 -1.37 13.53 5.01
N ALA A 212 -0.68 13.70 6.13
CA ALA A 212 0.51 12.93 6.47
C ALA A 212 0.45 12.48 7.94
N TYR A 213 1.51 11.85 8.42
CA TYR A 213 1.71 11.64 9.85
C TYR A 213 2.77 12.61 10.38
N LYS A 214 2.49 13.19 11.54
CA LYS A 214 3.53 13.82 12.35
C LYS A 214 4.40 12.71 12.89
N SER A 215 5.62 12.61 12.35
CA SER A 215 6.57 11.57 12.69
C SER A 215 7.95 12.18 12.88
N GLN A 216 8.79 11.49 13.63
CA GLN A 216 10.19 11.84 13.74
C GLN A 216 11.02 10.72 13.11
N PRO A 217 11.91 11.05 12.18
CA PRO A 217 12.84 10.06 11.63
C PRO A 217 13.76 9.55 12.74
N PRO A 218 14.16 8.27 12.72
CA PRO A 218 15.15 7.77 13.66
C PRO A 218 16.52 8.40 13.40
N ALA A 219 17.40 8.35 14.38
CA ALA A 219 18.72 9.03 14.32
C ALA A 219 19.64 8.50 13.20
N ASP A 220 19.40 7.30 12.71
CA ASP A 220 20.14 6.66 11.60
C ASP A 220 19.49 6.88 10.22
N ALA A 221 18.44 7.70 10.15
CA ALA A 221 17.77 8.00 8.90
C ALA A 221 18.27 9.29 8.24
N THR A 222 18.19 9.33 6.92
CA THR A 222 18.31 10.56 6.12
C THR A 222 16.89 11.09 5.88
N PRO A 223 16.49 12.25 6.45
CA PRO A 223 15.23 12.91 6.11
C PRO A 223 15.19 13.22 4.61
N LEU A 224 14.03 12.99 3.98
CA LEU A 224 13.83 13.23 2.55
C LEU A 224 12.73 14.22 2.25
N LEU A 225 11.70 14.25 3.07
CA LEU A 225 10.49 15.02 2.81
C LEU A 225 10.05 15.79 4.04
N ASP A 226 9.75 17.06 3.81
CA ASP A 226 9.05 17.93 4.75
C ASP A 226 7.59 18.07 4.38
N VAL A 227 6.71 18.26 5.37
CA VAL A 227 5.29 18.44 5.15
C VAL A 227 4.74 19.61 5.94
N GLN A 228 3.86 20.37 5.29
CA GLN A 228 3.04 21.39 5.91
C GLN A 228 1.57 21.24 5.53
N VAL A 229 0.69 21.46 6.50
CA VAL A 229 -0.75 21.38 6.32
C VAL A 229 -1.24 22.56 5.51
N LEU A 230 -2.22 22.33 4.64
CA LEU A 230 -2.96 23.37 3.91
C LEU A 230 -4.16 23.87 4.73
N ASN A 231 -4.68 25.04 4.41
CA ASN A 231 -5.88 25.57 5.06
C ASN A 231 -7.13 24.77 4.72
N THR A 232 -7.17 24.16 3.53
CA THR A 232 -8.24 23.24 3.10
C THR A 232 -7.68 22.02 2.35
N PHE A 233 -8.48 21.40 1.47
CA PHE A 233 -8.13 20.20 0.72
C PHE A 233 -7.41 20.44 -0.60
N HIS A 234 -7.51 21.66 -1.17
CA HIS A 234 -7.07 21.87 -2.56
C HIS A 234 -5.56 22.10 -2.65
N ALA A 235 -4.96 21.56 -3.70
CA ALA A 235 -3.52 21.73 -3.95
C ALA A 235 -3.09 23.21 -4.14
N SER A 236 -4.03 24.07 -4.57
CA SER A 236 -3.83 25.50 -4.73
C SER A 236 -3.96 26.32 -3.45
N ASP A 237 -4.37 25.67 -2.34
CA ASP A 237 -4.61 26.39 -1.09
C ASP A 237 -3.31 26.84 -0.43
N ASP A 238 -3.41 27.89 0.37
CA ASP A 238 -2.31 28.41 1.15
C ASP A 238 -1.92 27.46 2.27
N LEU A 239 -0.65 27.51 2.63
CA LEU A 239 -0.12 26.79 3.78
C LEU A 239 -0.75 27.33 5.07
N ASN A 240 -1.09 26.43 5.97
CA ASN A 240 -1.52 26.78 7.31
C ASN A 240 -0.29 27.13 8.16
N THR A 241 0.00 28.41 8.29
CA THR A 241 1.20 28.93 8.98
C THR A 241 1.16 28.73 10.49
N ASP A 242 -0.01 28.44 11.08
CA ASP A 242 -0.16 28.10 12.50
C ASP A 242 0.33 26.69 12.83
N LYS A 243 0.61 25.89 11.82
CA LYS A 243 1.13 24.52 11.95
C LYS A 243 2.61 24.47 11.58
N PRO A 244 3.44 23.80 12.40
CA PRO A 244 4.87 23.68 12.07
C PRO A 244 5.09 22.79 10.85
N VAL A 245 6.22 22.99 10.17
CA VAL A 245 6.75 22.00 9.23
C VAL A 245 7.23 20.79 10.02
N VAL A 246 6.90 19.59 9.55
CA VAL A 246 7.36 18.33 10.16
C VAL A 246 7.87 17.39 9.08
N ASN A 247 8.68 16.39 9.46
CA ASN A 247 9.19 15.41 8.50
C ASN A 247 8.08 14.44 8.05
N ALA A 248 8.07 14.14 6.74
CA ALA A 248 7.07 13.26 6.11
C ALA A 248 7.66 11.97 5.52
N GLY A 249 8.97 11.83 5.48
CA GLY A 249 9.59 10.64 4.92
C GLY A 249 11.11 10.67 5.00
N TRP A 250 11.69 9.47 5.00
CA TRP A 250 13.13 9.27 5.15
C TRP A 250 13.61 7.98 4.49
N SER A 251 14.90 7.85 4.36
CA SER A 251 15.60 6.61 4.00
C SER A 251 16.52 6.14 5.12
N ARG A 252 16.77 4.83 5.15
CA ARG A 252 17.75 4.17 6.03
C ARG A 252 18.53 3.14 5.22
N ASP A 253 19.76 2.86 5.65
CA ASP A 253 20.63 1.85 5.04
C ASP A 253 20.64 0.51 5.81
N SER A 254 19.92 0.44 6.90
CA SER A 254 19.82 -0.77 7.73
C SER A 254 18.56 -0.80 8.57
N TYR A 255 18.21 -2.01 9.04
CA TYR A 255 17.11 -2.24 9.99
C TYR A 255 17.43 -3.41 10.93
N ILE A 256 16.60 -3.60 11.95
CA ILE A 256 16.68 -4.77 12.83
C ILE A 256 15.63 -5.79 12.36
N ALA A 257 16.09 -6.98 11.96
CA ALA A 257 15.22 -8.08 11.56
C ALA A 257 14.51 -8.72 12.75
N PRO A 258 13.45 -9.52 12.53
CA PRO A 258 12.71 -10.17 13.63
C PRO A 258 13.56 -11.05 14.56
N SER A 259 14.70 -11.57 14.13
CA SER A 259 15.67 -12.28 14.99
C SER A 259 16.44 -11.36 15.94
N GLY A 260 16.33 -10.03 15.79
CA GLY A 260 17.18 -9.06 16.47
C GLY A 260 18.49 -8.73 15.72
N ALA A 261 18.74 -9.39 14.59
CA ALA A 261 19.95 -9.15 13.81
C ALA A 261 19.83 -7.89 12.97
N LYS A 262 20.87 -7.03 13.00
CA LYS A 262 20.96 -5.89 12.11
C LYS A 262 21.24 -6.36 10.68
N LYS A 263 20.46 -5.85 9.72
CA LYS A 263 20.60 -6.12 8.29
C LYS A 263 20.97 -4.82 7.56
N ASN A 264 21.98 -4.89 6.72
CA ASN A 264 22.38 -3.78 5.84
C ASN A 264 21.51 -3.88 4.58
N ALA A 265 20.35 -3.21 4.62
CA ALA A 265 19.41 -3.18 3.52
C ALA A 265 18.68 -1.84 3.52
N ARG A 266 18.39 -1.34 2.33
CA ARG A 266 17.76 -0.03 2.14
C ARG A 266 16.29 -0.06 2.52
N VAL A 267 15.89 0.96 3.26
CA VAL A 267 14.50 1.21 3.66
C VAL A 267 14.12 2.60 3.24
N VAL A 268 12.91 2.77 2.71
CA VAL A 268 12.28 4.08 2.52
C VAL A 268 10.93 4.06 3.23
N TYR A 269 10.63 5.12 3.94
CA TYR A 269 9.33 5.36 4.52
C TYR A 269 8.77 6.71 4.09
N ALA A 270 7.47 6.74 3.75
CA ALA A 270 6.73 7.96 3.47
C ALA A 270 5.41 7.96 4.25
N SER A 271 5.08 9.06 4.91
CA SER A 271 3.86 9.19 5.72
C SER A 271 2.60 9.53 4.91
N TYR A 272 2.69 9.59 3.59
CA TYR A 272 1.60 9.72 2.62
C TYR A 272 1.53 8.46 1.73
N GLY A 273 0.54 8.36 0.83
CA GLY A 273 0.44 7.26 -0.14
C GLY A 273 -0.95 6.62 -0.21
N ALA A 274 -1.99 7.30 0.29
CA ALA A 274 -3.36 6.91 -0.03
C ALA A 274 -3.60 6.96 -1.54
N SER A 275 -4.60 6.24 -2.04
CA SER A 275 -4.85 6.15 -3.49
C SER A 275 -4.99 7.51 -4.16
N GLU A 276 -5.66 8.47 -3.52
CA GLU A 276 -5.85 9.83 -4.05
C GLU A 276 -4.54 10.63 -4.09
N ASP A 277 -3.59 10.34 -3.22
CA ASP A 277 -2.28 11.01 -3.21
C ASP A 277 -1.50 10.69 -4.49
N LEU A 278 -1.83 9.58 -5.18
CA LEU A 278 -1.27 9.24 -6.49
C LEU A 278 -1.78 10.13 -7.64
N LEU A 279 -2.76 11.00 -7.43
CA LEU A 279 -3.12 12.05 -8.39
C LEU A 279 -1.97 13.07 -8.55
N SER A 280 -1.17 13.29 -7.50
CA SER A 280 0.08 14.06 -7.57
C SER A 280 1.12 13.31 -8.40
N GLU A 281 1.62 13.91 -9.48
CA GLU A 281 2.69 13.32 -10.29
C GLU A 281 3.96 13.15 -9.47
N ASP A 282 4.34 14.16 -8.71
CA ASP A 282 5.52 14.13 -7.84
C ASP A 282 5.36 13.11 -6.72
N GLY A 283 4.13 12.89 -6.23
CA GLY A 283 3.84 11.80 -5.29
C GLY A 283 4.14 10.43 -5.87
N ARG A 284 3.73 10.18 -7.11
CA ARG A 284 4.10 8.95 -7.83
C ARG A 284 5.58 8.86 -8.09
N ARG A 285 6.20 9.97 -8.51
CA ARG A 285 7.64 10.07 -8.82
C ARG A 285 8.48 9.70 -7.62
N PHE A 286 8.21 10.27 -6.45
CA PHE A 286 8.90 9.91 -5.23
C PHE A 286 8.80 8.41 -4.93
N LEU A 287 7.60 7.82 -4.97
CA LEU A 287 7.40 6.41 -4.66
C LEU A 287 8.05 5.47 -5.68
N ILE A 288 8.03 5.82 -6.97
CA ILE A 288 8.72 5.07 -8.02
C ILE A 288 10.25 5.17 -7.85
N ASN A 289 10.78 6.38 -7.63
CA ASN A 289 12.20 6.59 -7.35
C ASN A 289 12.63 5.83 -6.08
N ALA A 290 11.79 5.82 -5.03
CA ALA A 290 12.03 5.08 -3.80
C ALA A 290 12.18 3.57 -4.07
N CYS A 291 11.29 2.99 -4.89
CA CYS A 291 11.40 1.58 -5.29
C CYS A 291 12.70 1.31 -6.06
N ILE A 292 13.05 2.19 -7.00
CA ILE A 292 14.28 2.04 -7.81
C ILE A 292 15.52 2.18 -6.93
N TRP A 293 15.53 3.15 -6.02
CA TRP A 293 16.66 3.37 -5.11
C TRP A 293 16.81 2.23 -4.10
N ALA A 294 15.72 1.84 -3.46
CA ALA A 294 15.75 0.77 -2.46
C ALA A 294 16.24 -0.56 -3.06
N GLY A 295 15.86 -0.85 -4.30
CA GLY A 295 16.33 -2.03 -5.02
C GLY A 295 17.80 -1.96 -5.49
N GLY A 296 18.51 -0.85 -5.27
CA GLY A 296 19.91 -0.69 -5.70
C GLY A 296 20.08 -0.33 -7.18
N TRP A 297 19.06 0.29 -7.79
CA TRP A 297 19.08 0.66 -9.22
C TRP A 297 19.09 2.18 -9.43
N GLU A 298 19.54 2.96 -8.47
CA GLU A 298 19.51 4.43 -8.44
C GLU A 298 20.19 5.11 -9.61
N ASN A 299 21.20 4.48 -10.20
CA ASN A 299 21.87 4.98 -11.40
C ASN A 299 20.97 5.04 -12.65
N LYS A 300 19.76 4.48 -12.55
CA LYS A 300 18.72 4.51 -13.59
C LYS A 300 17.67 5.60 -13.37
N ILE A 301 17.65 6.25 -12.21
CA ILE A 301 16.74 7.36 -11.94
C ILE A 301 17.15 8.56 -12.81
N LYS A 302 16.15 9.20 -13.42
CA LYS A 302 16.31 10.37 -14.27
C LYS A 302 15.29 11.44 -13.91
N GLN A 303 15.62 12.72 -14.13
CA GLN A 303 14.75 13.87 -13.91
C GLN A 303 13.34 13.67 -14.52
N ASN A 304 13.28 13.15 -15.72
CA ASN A 304 12.05 12.95 -16.49
C ASN A 304 11.60 11.48 -16.54
N LEU A 305 11.84 10.71 -15.47
CA LEU A 305 11.39 9.33 -15.38
C LEU A 305 9.87 9.26 -15.60
N ASN A 306 9.41 8.36 -16.47
CA ASN A 306 7.99 8.26 -16.79
C ASN A 306 7.21 7.63 -15.63
N VAL A 307 6.39 8.43 -14.95
CA VAL A 307 5.54 8.01 -13.85
C VAL A 307 4.06 8.14 -14.17
N SER A 308 3.71 8.24 -15.47
CA SER A 308 2.33 8.35 -15.91
C SER A 308 1.52 7.13 -15.54
N ILE A 309 0.31 7.35 -15.08
CA ILE A 309 -0.68 6.31 -14.78
C ILE A 309 -0.85 5.37 -15.98
N VAL A 310 -1.07 4.10 -15.72
CA VAL A 310 -1.32 3.07 -16.72
C VAL A 310 -2.75 2.54 -16.56
N GLY A 311 -3.53 2.69 -17.61
CA GLY A 311 -4.95 2.34 -17.61
C GLY A 311 -5.81 3.40 -16.92
N LYS A 312 -7.07 3.06 -16.66
CA LYS A 312 -8.00 3.95 -15.99
C LYS A 312 -7.77 3.91 -14.48
N PHE A 313 -7.62 5.06 -13.87
CA PHE A 313 -7.40 5.20 -12.43
C PHE A 313 -8.35 6.29 -11.89
N THR A 314 -9.31 5.89 -11.09
CA THR A 314 -10.28 6.75 -10.42
C THR A 314 -10.22 6.43 -8.92
N PRO A 315 -9.28 7.04 -8.20
CA PRO A 315 -9.06 6.67 -6.80
C PRO A 315 -10.25 7.03 -5.92
N SER A 316 -10.55 6.13 -4.99
CA SER A 316 -11.53 6.39 -3.94
C SER A 316 -10.94 7.25 -2.83
N ALA A 317 -11.77 8.04 -2.17
CA ALA A 317 -11.37 8.70 -0.93
C ALA A 317 -10.99 7.65 0.13
N TYR A 318 -9.94 7.96 0.89
CA TYR A 318 -9.62 7.13 2.04
C TYR A 318 -10.76 7.24 3.08
N ASN A 319 -11.11 6.12 3.69
CA ASN A 319 -12.08 6.09 4.79
C ASN A 319 -11.98 4.75 5.52
N ASN A 320 -11.83 4.80 6.85
CA ASN A 320 -11.70 3.62 7.67
C ASN A 320 -12.96 2.72 7.55
N GLY A 321 -12.76 1.50 7.07
CA GLY A 321 -13.80 0.49 6.95
C GLY A 321 -14.77 0.66 5.77
N VAL A 322 -14.51 1.60 4.83
CA VAL A 322 -15.18 1.67 3.54
C VAL A 322 -14.16 1.31 2.47
N GLY A 323 -14.29 0.16 1.83
CA GLY A 323 -13.37 -0.37 0.83
C GLY A 323 -14.14 -0.91 -0.37
N LEU A 324 -13.41 -1.40 -1.36
CA LEU A 324 -13.99 -2.15 -2.46
C LEU A 324 -14.64 -3.42 -1.91
N ALA A 325 -15.84 -3.75 -2.37
CA ALA A 325 -16.52 -5.00 -2.03
C ALA A 325 -16.68 -5.86 -3.28
N GLY A 326 -16.51 -7.18 -3.12
CA GLY A 326 -16.73 -8.15 -4.18
C GLY A 326 -15.68 -8.17 -5.30
N VAL A 327 -14.68 -7.28 -5.29
CA VAL A 327 -13.60 -7.23 -6.28
C VAL A 327 -12.57 -8.30 -5.98
N LYS A 328 -12.23 -9.12 -6.96
CA LYS A 328 -11.17 -10.12 -6.85
C LYS A 328 -9.87 -9.60 -7.45
N PRO A 329 -8.70 -10.13 -7.03
CA PRO A 329 -7.42 -9.71 -7.59
C PRO A 329 -7.36 -9.75 -9.12
N LEU A 330 -7.95 -10.77 -9.74
CA LEU A 330 -7.95 -10.92 -11.21
C LEU A 330 -8.83 -9.91 -11.94
N ASP A 331 -9.81 -9.28 -11.29
CA ASP A 331 -10.59 -8.19 -11.87
C ASP A 331 -9.72 -6.97 -12.19
N LEU A 332 -8.59 -6.84 -11.50
CA LEU A 332 -7.60 -5.78 -11.70
C LEU A 332 -6.52 -6.16 -12.73
N ALA A 333 -6.57 -7.37 -13.30
CA ALA A 333 -5.57 -7.85 -14.25
C ALA A 333 -5.60 -7.07 -15.57
N GLY A 334 -4.44 -7.05 -16.27
CA GLY A 334 -4.26 -6.37 -17.55
C GLY A 334 -4.00 -4.87 -17.43
N TRP A 335 -3.50 -4.29 -18.53
CA TRP A 335 -3.06 -2.89 -18.56
C TRP A 335 -4.21 -1.89 -18.56
N ASN A 336 -5.34 -2.27 -19.16
CA ASN A 336 -6.51 -1.40 -19.32
C ASN A 336 -7.58 -1.63 -18.25
N SER A 337 -7.36 -2.58 -17.32
CA SER A 337 -8.28 -2.77 -16.21
C SER A 337 -8.34 -1.49 -15.38
N GLN A 338 -9.54 -1.10 -15.02
CA GLN A 338 -9.75 0.03 -14.11
C GLN A 338 -9.33 -0.42 -12.70
N ILE A 339 -8.53 0.41 -12.04
CA ILE A 339 -8.32 0.29 -10.60
C ILE A 339 -9.55 0.87 -9.92
N MET A 340 -10.36 0.15 -9.33
CA MET A 340 -11.76 0.32 -8.94
C MET A 340 -12.70 0.08 -10.14
N PRO A 341 -12.99 -1.21 -10.43
CA PRO A 341 -13.94 -1.57 -11.49
C PRO A 341 -15.32 -0.94 -11.27
N ALA A 342 -16.02 -0.64 -12.38
CA ALA A 342 -17.35 -0.01 -12.32
C ALA A 342 -18.41 -0.88 -11.59
N ASN A 343 -18.19 -2.20 -11.52
CA ASN A 343 -19.03 -3.15 -10.79
C ASN A 343 -18.64 -3.34 -9.32
N ALA A 344 -17.59 -2.63 -8.86
CA ALA A 344 -17.20 -2.68 -7.47
C ALA A 344 -18.14 -1.83 -6.63
N GLU A 345 -18.81 -2.43 -5.69
CA GLU A 345 -19.52 -1.71 -4.65
C GLU A 345 -18.52 -1.06 -3.70
N ILE A 346 -18.79 0.18 -3.29
CA ILE A 346 -18.05 0.78 -2.17
C ILE A 346 -18.49 0.02 -0.91
N GLY A 347 -17.61 -0.79 -0.36
CA GLY A 347 -17.92 -1.64 0.78
C GLY A 347 -18.48 -0.86 1.95
N GLY A 348 -19.61 -1.31 2.47
CA GLY A 348 -20.26 -0.73 3.63
C GLY A 348 -21.23 0.42 3.36
N LEU A 349 -21.61 0.68 2.10
CA LEU A 349 -22.65 1.68 1.80
C LEU A 349 -24.04 1.29 2.33
N SER A 350 -24.27 0.06 2.66
CA SER A 350 -25.44 -0.39 3.39
C SER A 350 -25.36 -0.17 4.91
N ASP A 351 -24.19 0.20 5.43
CA ASP A 351 -23.98 0.47 6.86
C ASP A 351 -24.11 1.98 7.14
N PRO A 352 -25.16 2.43 7.85
CA PRO A 352 -25.42 3.84 8.11
C PRO A 352 -24.27 4.57 8.80
N GLU A 353 -23.53 3.92 9.70
CA GLU A 353 -22.40 4.56 10.39
C GLU A 353 -21.21 4.78 9.45
N LYS A 354 -20.98 3.89 8.51
CA LYS A 354 -19.95 4.05 7.48
C LYS A 354 -20.34 5.13 6.48
N VAL A 355 -21.61 5.20 6.10
CA VAL A 355 -22.10 6.27 5.22
C VAL A 355 -22.02 7.64 5.89
N LYS A 356 -22.31 7.76 7.17
CA LYS A 356 -22.08 9.01 7.92
C LYS A 356 -20.61 9.47 7.88
N LYS A 357 -19.66 8.54 7.95
CA LYS A 357 -18.25 8.85 7.78
C LYS A 357 -17.94 9.31 6.36
N LEU A 358 -18.48 8.62 5.35
CA LEU A 358 -18.38 9.03 3.96
C LEU A 358 -18.96 10.42 3.72
N ALA A 359 -20.11 10.74 4.30
CA ALA A 359 -20.74 12.05 4.23
C ALA A 359 -19.80 13.18 4.67
N ARG A 360 -19.03 12.97 5.75
CA ARG A 360 -18.02 13.95 6.21
C ARG A 360 -16.90 14.14 5.19
N VAL A 361 -16.49 13.08 4.50
CA VAL A 361 -15.45 13.13 3.47
C VAL A 361 -15.93 13.93 2.26
N ILE A 362 -17.12 13.63 1.74
CA ILE A 362 -17.64 14.25 0.52
C ILE A 362 -18.12 15.69 0.71
N LYS A 363 -18.38 16.11 1.96
CA LYS A 363 -18.86 17.46 2.28
C LYS A 363 -17.96 18.57 1.70
N ASN A 364 -16.64 18.36 1.78
CA ASN A 364 -15.65 19.33 1.32
C ASN A 364 -14.95 18.89 0.01
N ARG A 365 -15.57 17.97 -0.73
CA ARG A 365 -14.99 17.39 -1.96
C ARG A 365 -16.05 17.24 -3.04
N PRO A 366 -16.41 18.36 -3.69
CA PRO A 366 -17.51 18.39 -4.67
C PRO A 366 -17.29 17.45 -5.86
N GLU A 367 -16.06 17.27 -6.31
CA GLU A 367 -15.72 16.34 -7.39
C GLU A 367 -15.95 14.87 -7.01
N LEU A 368 -15.60 14.49 -5.76
CA LEU A 368 -15.85 13.17 -5.24
C LEU A 368 -17.35 12.94 -5.00
N ARG A 369 -18.04 13.95 -4.45
CA ARG A 369 -19.50 13.92 -4.27
C ARG A 369 -20.21 13.70 -5.60
N ALA A 370 -19.85 14.47 -6.65
CA ALA A 370 -20.43 14.34 -7.99
C ALA A 370 -20.22 12.94 -8.58
N ARG A 371 -19.02 12.37 -8.40
CA ARG A 371 -18.72 11.01 -8.84
C ARG A 371 -19.58 9.98 -8.11
N ILE A 372 -19.64 10.03 -6.79
CA ILE A 372 -20.44 9.09 -5.99
C ILE A 372 -21.93 9.23 -6.34
N ALA A 373 -22.43 10.46 -6.53
CA ALA A 373 -23.82 10.68 -6.96
C ALA A 373 -24.11 10.09 -8.35
N THR A 374 -23.12 10.04 -9.22
CA THR A 374 -23.26 9.40 -10.55
C THR A 374 -23.21 7.88 -10.47
N GLU A 375 -22.35 7.33 -9.64
CA GLU A 375 -22.13 5.88 -9.51
C GLU A 375 -23.21 5.22 -8.61
N TYR A 376 -23.71 5.96 -7.61
CA TYR A 376 -24.66 5.47 -6.58
C TYR A 376 -25.78 6.51 -6.35
N PRO A 377 -26.60 6.79 -7.36
CA PRO A 377 -27.64 7.84 -7.28
C PRO A 377 -28.68 7.57 -6.17
N GLU A 378 -28.91 6.30 -5.83
CA GLU A 378 -29.83 5.91 -4.76
C GLU A 378 -29.42 6.44 -3.39
N LEU A 379 -28.14 6.66 -3.13
CA LEU A 379 -27.67 7.22 -1.85
C LEU A 379 -28.13 8.66 -1.64
N PHE A 380 -28.27 9.42 -2.73
CA PHE A 380 -28.67 10.85 -2.70
C PHE A 380 -30.17 11.04 -2.98
N ALA A 381 -30.86 9.99 -3.40
CA ALA A 381 -32.30 10.03 -3.63
C ALA A 381 -33.08 10.22 -2.33
N LYS A 382 -34.37 10.59 -2.43
CA LYS A 382 -35.25 10.71 -1.27
C LYS A 382 -35.28 9.40 -0.48
N GLY A 383 -34.93 9.46 0.81
CA GLY A 383 -34.79 8.29 1.68
C GLY A 383 -33.42 7.60 1.60
N GLY A 384 -32.53 8.06 0.75
CA GLY A 384 -31.16 7.55 0.69
C GLY A 384 -30.29 8.04 1.84
N LEU A 385 -29.21 7.29 2.15
CA LEU A 385 -28.36 7.56 3.32
C LEU A 385 -27.54 8.87 3.21
N LEU A 386 -27.47 9.48 2.03
CA LEU A 386 -26.81 10.76 1.74
C LEU A 386 -27.82 11.82 1.27
N GLU A 387 -29.11 11.64 1.54
CA GLU A 387 -30.13 12.65 1.23
C GLU A 387 -29.76 13.97 1.89
N GLY A 388 -29.75 15.06 1.12
CA GLY A 388 -29.44 16.41 1.61
C GLY A 388 -27.95 16.79 1.68
N PHE A 389 -27.08 15.88 1.26
CA PHE A 389 -25.64 16.16 1.14
C PHE A 389 -25.25 16.70 -0.23
#